data_67c660efc7d04c458244c3ab47c36617
#
_entry.id   67c660efc7d04c458244c3ab47c36617
#
_cell.length_a   1.000
_cell.length_b   1.000
_cell.length_c   1.000
_cell.angle_alpha   90.00
_cell.angle_beta   90.00
_cell.angle_gamma   90.00
#
_symmetry.space_group_name_H-M   'P 1'
#
loop_
_entity.id
_entity.type
_entity.pdbx_description
1 polymer ?
#
loop_
_entity_poly.entity_id
_entity_poly.type
_entity_poly.pdbx_seq_one_letter_code
_entity_poly.pdbx_strand_id
1 'polypeptide(L)'
;MAKFVSITSAALPNPEEDFRSAARVEQYRISEAALYIPEGFHWKYIPLSAIEKAEESFRVISAGHCVPVREKRPELDLTVGHETVHLQLEKESSMQTILSVLKK
;
A
#
# COMPACT_ATOMS: atom_id res chain seq x y z
N MET A 1 5.35 21.52 -1.91
CA MET A 1 4.32 20.73 -2.62
C MET A 1 4.70 19.26 -2.70
N ALA A 2 3.76 18.39 -2.39
CA ALA A 2 3.99 16.97 -2.55
C ALA A 2 4.03 16.61 -4.04
N LYS A 3 5.00 15.79 -4.42
CA LYS A 3 5.13 15.32 -5.79
C LYS A 3 4.58 13.90 -5.88
N PHE A 4 3.82 13.63 -6.94
CA PHE A 4 3.22 12.33 -7.18
C PHE A 4 3.89 11.65 -8.36
N VAL A 5 4.37 10.43 -8.12
CA VAL A 5 5.08 9.65 -9.14
C VAL A 5 4.40 8.30 -9.29
N SER A 6 3.98 7.95 -10.50
CA SER A 6 3.42 6.62 -10.77
C SER A 6 4.52 5.56 -10.79
N ILE A 7 4.25 4.42 -10.16
CA ILE A 7 5.15 3.27 -10.18
C ILE A 7 5.09 2.58 -11.55
N THR A 8 3.95 2.71 -12.23
CA THR A 8 3.75 2.08 -13.54
C THR A 8 3.82 3.10 -14.67
N SER A 9 3.71 2.64 -15.90
CA SER A 9 3.60 3.50 -17.07
C SER A 9 2.25 4.21 -17.14
N ALA A 10 1.25 3.69 -16.44
CA ALA A 10 -0.07 4.31 -16.35
C ALA A 10 -0.02 5.46 -15.35
N ALA A 11 -0.66 6.57 -15.69
CA ALA A 11 -0.69 7.74 -14.82
C ALA A 11 -2.13 8.27 -14.72
N LEU A 12 -2.47 8.80 -13.55
CA LEU A 12 -3.74 9.48 -13.36
C LEU A 12 -3.66 10.89 -13.95
N PRO A 13 -4.76 11.42 -14.51
CA PRO A 13 -4.77 12.77 -15.04
C PRO A 13 -4.59 13.84 -13.96
N ASN A 14 -5.06 13.58 -12.75
CA ASN A 14 -4.94 14.52 -11.65
C ASN A 14 -4.75 13.77 -10.31
N PRO A 15 -3.55 13.24 -10.06
CA PRO A 15 -3.31 12.46 -8.84
C PRO A 15 -3.42 13.29 -7.55
N GLU A 16 -3.09 14.57 -7.60
CA GLU A 16 -3.20 15.42 -6.42
C GLU A 16 -4.64 15.56 -5.93
N GLU A 17 -5.57 15.75 -6.85
CA GLU A 17 -6.99 15.86 -6.51
C GLU A 17 -7.54 14.54 -5.98
N ASP A 18 -7.18 13.43 -6.62
CA ASP A 18 -7.58 12.11 -6.18
C ASP A 18 -7.02 11.79 -4.78
N PHE A 19 -5.78 12.18 -4.54
CA PHE A 19 -5.13 11.99 -3.23
C PHE A 19 -5.88 12.73 -2.11
N ARG A 20 -6.38 13.92 -2.37
CA ARG A 20 -7.12 14.69 -1.36
C ARG A 20 -8.39 14.00 -0.90
N SER A 21 -9.03 13.25 -1.78
CA SER A 21 -10.26 12.51 -1.44
C SER A 21 -9.98 11.08 -0.98
N ALA A 22 -8.73 10.63 -1.05
CA ALA A 22 -8.36 9.28 -0.67
C ALA A 22 -8.45 9.04 0.83
N ALA A 23 -8.90 7.86 1.22
CA ALA A 23 -8.98 7.46 2.61
C ALA A 23 -7.59 7.12 3.15
N ARG A 24 -7.33 7.52 4.38
CA ARG A 24 -6.07 7.20 5.05
C ARG A 24 -6.15 5.83 5.69
N VAL A 25 -5.18 4.98 5.38
CA VAL A 25 -5.04 3.65 5.98
C VAL A 25 -3.59 3.52 6.45
N GLU A 26 -3.35 3.70 7.74
CA GLU A 26 -2.01 3.77 8.34
C GLU A 26 -1.18 4.89 7.67
N GLN A 27 0.01 4.57 7.12
CA GLN A 27 0.81 5.56 6.39
C GLN A 27 0.39 5.69 4.93
N TYR A 28 -0.51 4.83 4.46
CA TYR A 28 -0.96 4.82 3.07
C TYR A 28 -2.24 5.59 2.89
N ARG A 29 -2.54 5.91 1.63
CA ARG A 29 -3.85 6.46 1.26
C ARG A 29 -4.38 5.66 0.08
N ILE A 30 -5.67 5.42 0.06
CA ILE A 30 -6.31 4.65 -1.00
C ILE A 30 -7.61 5.30 -1.44
N SER A 31 -7.77 5.39 -2.76
CA SER A 31 -9.00 5.87 -3.40
C SER A 31 -9.54 4.76 -4.29
N GLU A 32 -10.63 5.04 -4.97
CA GLU A 32 -11.15 4.11 -5.97
C GLU A 32 -10.29 4.07 -7.24
N ALA A 33 -9.37 5.02 -7.39
CA ALA A 33 -8.51 5.15 -8.56
C ALA A 33 -7.09 4.65 -8.33
N ALA A 34 -6.52 4.86 -7.14
CA ALA A 34 -5.12 4.55 -6.87
C ALA A 34 -4.81 4.31 -5.40
N LEU A 35 -3.70 3.64 -5.18
CA LEU A 35 -3.08 3.46 -3.86
C LEU A 35 -1.85 4.34 -3.80
N TYR A 36 -1.73 5.14 -2.73
CA TYR A 36 -0.63 6.08 -2.51
C TYR A 36 0.30 5.60 -1.40
N ILE A 37 1.59 5.59 -1.68
CA ILE A 37 2.63 5.11 -0.77
C ILE A 37 3.59 6.27 -0.49
N PRO A 38 3.79 6.64 0.80
CA PRO A 38 4.73 7.73 1.12
C PRO A 38 6.17 7.30 0.88
N GLU A 39 6.96 8.19 0.28
CA GLU A 39 8.38 7.94 0.07
C GLU A 39 9.13 9.27 0.17
N GLY A 40 9.77 9.51 1.33
CA GLY A 40 10.50 10.75 1.54
C GLY A 40 9.60 11.98 1.43
N PHE A 41 9.95 12.88 0.52
CA PHE A 41 9.20 14.12 0.30
C PHE A 41 8.15 14.02 -0.79
N HIS A 42 7.96 12.83 -1.36
CA HIS A 42 6.98 12.64 -2.42
C HIS A 42 6.13 11.41 -2.15
N TRP A 43 5.11 11.23 -2.96
CA TRP A 43 4.22 10.09 -2.90
C TRP A 43 4.36 9.28 -4.19
N LYS A 44 4.51 7.98 -4.03
CA LYS A 44 4.37 7.06 -5.15
C LYS A 44 2.93 6.59 -5.19
N TYR A 45 2.42 6.31 -6.37
CA TYR A 45 1.08 5.76 -6.46
C TYR A 45 1.00 4.65 -7.51
N ILE A 46 0.04 3.76 -7.29
CA ILE A 46 -0.24 2.65 -8.19
C ILE A 46 -1.71 2.77 -8.59
N PRO A 47 -2.01 3.04 -9.87
CA PRO A 47 -3.40 2.96 -10.33
C PRO A 47 -3.96 1.57 -10.03
N LEU A 48 -5.15 1.48 -9.45
CA LEU A 48 -5.71 0.19 -9.06
C LEU A 48 -5.87 -0.76 -10.24
N SER A 49 -6.11 -0.22 -11.43
CA SER A 49 -6.21 -1.02 -12.65
C SER A 49 -4.90 -1.71 -13.03
N ALA A 50 -3.77 -1.24 -12.52
CA ALA A 50 -2.47 -1.83 -12.78
C ALA A 50 -2.12 -2.96 -11.82
N ILE A 51 -2.88 -3.11 -10.74
CA ILE A 51 -2.65 -4.17 -9.76
C ILE A 51 -3.29 -5.46 -10.28
N GLU A 52 -2.46 -6.44 -10.60
CA GLU A 52 -2.91 -7.70 -11.14
C GLU A 52 -3.34 -8.69 -10.07
N LYS A 53 -2.65 -8.66 -8.93
CA LYS A 53 -2.87 -9.61 -7.85
C LYS A 53 -2.54 -8.98 -6.51
N ALA A 54 -3.31 -9.33 -5.48
CA ALA A 54 -3.05 -8.92 -4.11
C ALA A 54 -3.08 -10.16 -3.22
N GLU A 55 -1.98 -10.45 -2.55
CA GLU A 55 -1.87 -11.59 -1.65
C GLU A 55 -1.63 -11.17 -0.22
N GLU A 56 -2.34 -11.80 0.71
CA GLU A 56 -2.13 -11.59 2.14
C GLU A 56 -0.92 -12.39 2.60
N SER A 57 -0.04 -11.75 3.36
CA SER A 57 1.16 -12.36 3.91
C SER A 57 1.40 -11.87 5.33
N PHE A 58 2.46 -12.32 5.95
CA PHE A 58 2.83 -11.93 7.31
C PHE A 58 4.32 -11.70 7.41
N ARG A 59 4.68 -10.71 8.25
CA ARG A 59 6.06 -10.50 8.66
C ARG A 59 6.21 -11.02 10.08
N VAL A 60 7.32 -11.68 10.37
CA VAL A 60 7.67 -12.08 11.73
C VAL A 60 8.68 -11.09 12.27
N ILE A 61 8.32 -10.44 13.37
CA ILE A 61 9.19 -9.48 14.04
C ILE A 61 9.66 -10.10 15.35
N SER A 62 10.98 -10.22 15.51
CA SER A 62 11.59 -10.67 16.75
C SER A 62 11.93 -9.44 17.58
N ALA A 63 11.33 -9.33 18.76
CA ALA A 63 11.61 -8.25 19.68
C ALA A 63 12.60 -8.72 20.75
N GLY A 64 13.85 -8.25 20.64
CA GLY A 64 14.87 -8.43 21.68
C GLY A 64 15.60 -9.75 21.66
N HIS A 65 16.79 -9.77 22.30
CA HIS A 65 17.66 -10.93 22.34
C HIS A 65 17.31 -11.91 23.46
N CYS A 66 16.64 -11.44 24.49
CA CYS A 66 16.39 -12.23 25.68
C CYS A 66 14.97 -12.79 25.79
N VAL A 67 14.05 -12.32 24.98
CA VAL A 67 12.66 -12.77 24.98
C VAL A 67 12.25 -13.15 23.56
N PRO A 68 12.02 -14.43 23.29
CA PRO A 68 11.59 -14.85 21.95
C PRO A 68 10.12 -14.50 21.69
N VAL A 69 9.78 -13.23 21.76
CA VAL A 69 8.45 -12.78 21.40
C VAL A 69 8.45 -12.59 19.88
N ARG A 70 7.78 -13.49 19.19
CA ARG A 70 7.58 -13.38 17.77
C ARG A 70 6.19 -12.79 17.53
N GLU A 71 6.19 -11.58 17.01
CA GLU A 71 4.96 -10.91 16.64
C GLU A 71 4.76 -11.03 15.14
N LYS A 72 3.57 -11.45 14.73
CA LYS A 72 3.21 -11.50 13.32
C LYS A 72 2.47 -10.23 12.96
N ARG A 73 2.95 -9.54 11.94
CA ARG A 73 2.28 -8.35 11.41
C ARG A 73 1.88 -8.57 9.96
N PRO A 74 0.72 -8.05 9.55
CA PRO A 74 0.23 -8.27 8.20
C PRO A 74 1.08 -7.56 7.16
N GLU A 75 1.19 -8.17 6.00
CA GLU A 75 1.85 -7.60 4.84
C GLU A 75 0.99 -7.94 3.63
N LEU A 76 0.80 -6.96 2.76
CA LEU A 76 0.04 -7.16 1.54
C LEU A 76 0.98 -7.09 0.36
N ASP A 77 1.04 -8.18 -0.41
CA ASP A 77 1.91 -8.28 -1.58
C ASP A 77 1.09 -8.00 -2.84
N LEU A 78 1.43 -6.93 -3.54
CA LEU A 78 0.75 -6.51 -4.76
C LEU A 78 1.61 -6.82 -5.97
N THR A 79 1.06 -7.54 -6.92
CA THR A 79 1.73 -7.80 -8.19
C THR A 79 1.33 -6.75 -9.20
N VAL A 80 2.32 -6.01 -9.69
CA VAL A 80 2.15 -4.92 -10.63
C VAL A 80 3.11 -5.15 -11.80
N GLY A 81 2.61 -5.73 -12.88
CA GLY A 81 3.47 -6.10 -14.01
C GLY A 81 4.49 -7.15 -13.59
N HIS A 82 5.76 -6.83 -13.72
CA HIS A 82 6.87 -7.72 -13.34
C HIS A 82 7.39 -7.44 -11.92
N GLU A 83 6.79 -6.52 -11.21
CA GLU A 83 7.24 -6.12 -9.88
C GLU A 83 6.25 -6.56 -8.81
N THR A 84 6.78 -6.80 -7.62
CA THR A 84 5.96 -7.04 -6.44
C THR A 84 6.18 -5.90 -5.47
N VAL A 85 5.09 -5.27 -5.03
CA VAL A 85 5.12 -4.19 -4.06
C VAL A 85 4.64 -4.73 -2.73
N HIS A 86 5.46 -4.60 -1.69
CA HIS A 86 5.14 -5.09 -0.35
C HIS A 86 4.64 -3.94 0.51
N LEU A 87 3.38 -4.02 0.94
CA LEU A 87 2.80 -3.04 1.85
C LEU A 87 2.89 -3.57 3.27
N GLN A 88 3.73 -2.96 4.07
CA GLN A 88 3.88 -3.33 5.47
C GLN A 88 2.81 -2.64 6.31
N LEU A 89 2.01 -3.42 7.01
CA LEU A 89 0.89 -2.92 7.79
C LEU A 89 1.06 -3.32 9.26
N GLU A 90 0.45 -2.55 10.15
CA GLU A 90 0.48 -2.84 11.59
C GLU A 90 -0.75 -3.61 12.05
N LYS A 91 -1.88 -3.40 11.36
CA LYS A 91 -3.16 -3.99 11.73
C LYS A 91 -3.77 -4.77 10.58
N GLU A 92 -4.37 -5.92 10.90
CA GLU A 92 -5.08 -6.71 9.91
C GLU A 92 -6.32 -6.00 9.38
N SER A 93 -6.96 -5.18 10.21
CA SER A 93 -8.11 -4.38 9.77
C SER A 93 -7.72 -3.41 8.66
N SER A 94 -6.50 -2.85 8.71
CA SER A 94 -6.00 -1.99 7.65
C SER A 94 -5.83 -2.75 6.35
N MET A 95 -5.28 -3.97 6.42
CA MET A 95 -5.12 -4.83 5.25
C MET A 95 -6.47 -5.17 4.63
N GLN A 96 -7.46 -5.50 5.43
CA GLN A 96 -8.81 -5.80 4.93
C GLN A 96 -9.48 -4.59 4.30
N THR A 97 -9.23 -3.40 4.83
CA THR A 97 -9.74 -2.16 4.25
C THR A 97 -9.19 -1.95 2.84
N ILE A 98 -7.89 -2.14 2.66
CA ILE A 98 -7.25 -2.02 1.35
C ILE A 98 -7.79 -3.08 0.40
N LEU A 99 -7.86 -4.33 0.83
CA LEU A 99 -8.36 -5.42 0.00
C LEU A 99 -9.81 -5.20 -0.44
N SER A 100 -10.64 -4.63 0.43
CA SER A 100 -12.05 -4.38 0.08
C SER A 100 -12.18 -3.36 -1.05
N VAL A 101 -11.27 -2.40 -1.14
CA VAL A 101 -11.26 -1.44 -2.24
C VAL A 101 -10.74 -2.10 -3.52
N LEU A 102 -9.71 -2.93 -3.41
CA LEU A 102 -9.11 -3.61 -4.57
C LEU A 102 -10.06 -4.62 -5.21
N LYS A 103 -10.96 -5.20 -4.43
CA LYS A 103 -11.91 -6.21 -4.92
C LYS A 103 -13.18 -5.63 -5.57
N LYS A 104 -13.33 -4.35 -5.57
CA LYS A 104 -14.48 -3.72 -6.21
C LYS A 104 -14.36 -3.66 -7.73
#